data_b4e3daa398701a488386d7fcecb35669
#
_entry.id   b4e3daa398701a488386d7fcecb35669
#
_cell.length_a   1.000
_cell.length_b   1.000
_cell.length_c   1.000
_cell.angle_alpha   90.00
_cell.angle_beta   90.00
_cell.angle_gamma   90.00
#
_symmetry.space_group_name_H-M   'P 1'
#
loop_
_entity.id
_entity.type
_entity.pdbx_description
1 polymer ?
#
loop_
_entity_poly.entity_id
_entity_poly.type
_entity_poly.pdbx_seq_one_letter_code
_entity_poly.pdbx_strand_id
1 'polypeptide(L)'
;MNKPLNFRFAVLSDLHVALPETVWQNLARIHLVEVGIPALEVALDRISEEDIDFLLVPGDLTQHGEAANHAWIAERFARLPYPVYVIPGNHDIPVLEANEQSIAADEFPGFYRMFGYEDTSRPYYTHEILPSVRLIGLNSNTFDVDGKQVGRMDESQLQWLRQTLSKSQAAGDELVMVMIHHNVLEHLPNQSTQGMGQRYMLENAAELLDILRAYNVKMVFTGHLHIQDVAYQDGIYDITTGSLISYPHPFRVFQYQTDRYNRHWLQMESHHVESVPGWENLKEQTRELMGDRGESYLLQLLTQAPLNLSEAKAKELVPSLRYFWTAVAEGDAVFNFSEFPEAAREYFESFGTTTAIDNRALLPMGEGRSHRRERLVSAAR
;
A
#
# COMPACT_ATOMS: atom_id res chain seq x y z
N MET A 1 10.04 -9.90 -32.13
CA MET A 1 9.59 -8.66 -31.44
C MET A 1 8.60 -9.11 -30.40
N ASN A 2 8.84 -8.81 -29.14
CA ASN A 2 7.88 -9.12 -28.09
C ASN A 2 6.59 -8.32 -28.32
N LYS A 3 5.44 -8.90 -27.97
CA LYS A 3 4.16 -8.22 -28.07
C LYS A 3 4.14 -7.05 -27.06
N PRO A 4 3.69 -5.84 -27.46
CA PRO A 4 3.59 -4.73 -26.53
C PRO A 4 2.78 -5.12 -25.30
N LEU A 5 3.27 -4.78 -24.11
CA LEU A 5 2.53 -4.99 -22.87
C LEU A 5 1.34 -4.02 -22.84
N ASN A 6 0.17 -4.56 -22.61
CA ASN A 6 -1.06 -3.79 -22.45
C ASN A 6 -2.02 -4.60 -21.59
N PHE A 7 -2.18 -4.20 -20.32
CA PHE A 7 -3.02 -4.90 -19.37
C PHE A 7 -3.55 -3.94 -18.30
N ARG A 8 -4.63 -4.33 -17.65
CA ARG A 8 -5.33 -3.54 -16.64
C ARG A 8 -5.42 -4.30 -15.33
N PHE A 9 -5.24 -3.62 -14.22
CA PHE A 9 -5.35 -4.25 -12.90
C PHE A 9 -5.87 -3.28 -11.87
N ALA A 10 -6.34 -3.81 -10.73
CA ALA A 10 -6.77 -3.00 -9.60
C ALA A 10 -5.93 -3.29 -8.37
N VAL A 11 -5.94 -2.34 -7.43
CA VAL A 11 -5.33 -2.48 -6.10
C VAL A 11 -6.36 -2.10 -5.05
N LEU A 12 -6.59 -3.00 -4.10
CA LEU A 12 -7.29 -2.78 -2.84
C LEU A 12 -6.31 -3.00 -1.69
N SER A 13 -6.30 -2.17 -0.67
CA SER A 13 -5.40 -2.33 0.47
C SER A 13 -6.13 -2.17 1.80
N ASP A 14 -5.57 -2.78 2.83
CA ASP A 14 -5.97 -2.57 4.22
C ASP A 14 -7.49 -2.73 4.38
N LEU A 15 -7.98 -3.93 4.02
CA LEU A 15 -9.39 -4.30 4.02
C LEU A 15 -9.93 -4.44 5.44
N HIS A 16 -9.09 -4.90 6.36
CA HIS A 16 -9.40 -5.15 7.77
C HIS A 16 -10.74 -5.84 7.98
N VAL A 17 -11.03 -6.84 7.16
CA VAL A 17 -12.27 -7.60 7.26
C VAL A 17 -12.39 -8.20 8.66
N ALA A 18 -13.56 -8.01 9.25
CA ALA A 18 -13.95 -8.67 10.48
C ALA A 18 -15.39 -9.16 10.36
N LEU A 19 -15.61 -10.44 10.62
CA LEU A 19 -16.94 -10.99 10.78
C LEU A 19 -17.61 -10.39 12.03
N PRO A 20 -18.94 -10.27 12.08
CA PRO A 20 -19.62 -9.62 13.19
C PRO A 20 -19.22 -10.13 14.59
N GLU A 21 -18.93 -11.41 14.72
CA GLU A 21 -18.49 -12.06 15.95
C GLU A 21 -17.03 -11.77 16.31
N THR A 22 -16.21 -11.26 15.37
CA THR A 22 -14.80 -10.92 15.58
C THR A 22 -14.57 -9.42 15.73
N VAL A 23 -15.61 -8.60 15.65
CA VAL A 23 -15.50 -7.16 15.84
C VAL A 23 -15.32 -6.83 17.32
N TRP A 24 -14.13 -6.33 17.67
CA TRP A 24 -13.88 -5.86 19.05
C TRP A 24 -14.33 -4.41 19.22
N GLN A 25 -15.09 -4.15 20.26
CA GLN A 25 -15.50 -2.79 20.58
C GLN A 25 -14.29 -1.96 21.03
N ASN A 26 -13.89 -1.02 20.22
CA ASN A 26 -12.84 -0.05 20.54
C ASN A 26 -13.25 1.36 20.01
N LEU A 27 -13.72 2.20 20.93
CA LEU A 27 -14.18 3.55 20.62
C LEU A 27 -13.06 4.51 20.16
N ALA A 28 -11.79 4.13 20.36
CA ALA A 28 -10.65 4.95 19.95
C ALA A 28 -10.17 4.68 18.50
N ARG A 29 -10.76 3.70 17.79
CA ARG A 29 -10.38 3.42 16.39
C ARG A 29 -10.69 4.61 15.48
N ILE A 30 -9.75 4.94 14.60
CA ILE A 30 -9.95 5.97 13.54
C ILE A 30 -10.71 5.36 12.35
N HIS A 31 -10.54 4.08 12.08
CA HIS A 31 -11.19 3.34 10.99
C HIS A 31 -12.42 2.56 11.45
N LEU A 32 -13.32 2.29 10.52
CA LEU A 32 -14.59 1.59 10.75
C LEU A 32 -14.51 0.14 10.28
N VAL A 33 -14.16 -0.77 11.18
CA VAL A 33 -14.08 -2.21 10.88
C VAL A 33 -15.46 -2.77 10.46
N GLU A 34 -16.53 -2.21 10.98
CA GLU A 34 -17.91 -2.61 10.74
C GLU A 34 -18.34 -2.44 9.26
N VAL A 35 -17.66 -1.57 8.51
CA VAL A 35 -17.93 -1.36 7.07
C VAL A 35 -17.03 -2.21 6.17
N GLY A 36 -16.08 -2.98 6.70
CA GLY A 36 -15.09 -3.72 5.91
C GLY A 36 -15.74 -4.64 4.86
N ILE A 37 -16.64 -5.52 5.28
CA ILE A 37 -17.33 -6.42 4.36
C ILE A 37 -18.19 -5.65 3.34
N PRO A 38 -19.14 -4.77 3.72
CA PRO A 38 -19.95 -4.06 2.74
C PRO A 38 -19.13 -3.11 1.84
N ALA A 39 -18.05 -2.51 2.33
CA ALA A 39 -17.17 -1.70 1.49
C ALA A 39 -16.40 -2.56 0.47
N LEU A 40 -15.92 -3.74 0.89
CA LEU A 40 -15.28 -4.70 -0.01
C LEU A 40 -16.23 -5.16 -1.13
N GLU A 41 -17.47 -5.48 -0.81
CA GLU A 41 -18.45 -5.88 -1.83
C GLU A 41 -18.69 -4.77 -2.86
N VAL A 42 -18.92 -3.54 -2.42
CA VAL A 42 -19.10 -2.38 -3.31
C VAL A 42 -17.85 -2.13 -4.18
N ALA A 43 -16.66 -2.22 -3.61
CA ALA A 43 -15.42 -2.05 -4.35
C ALA A 43 -15.22 -3.15 -5.40
N LEU A 44 -15.46 -4.43 -5.04
CA LEU A 44 -15.34 -5.57 -5.96
C LEU A 44 -16.37 -5.51 -7.09
N ASP A 45 -17.60 -5.08 -6.82
CA ASP A 45 -18.63 -4.88 -7.86
C ASP A 45 -18.16 -3.84 -8.88
N ARG A 46 -17.65 -2.68 -8.42
CA ARG A 46 -17.11 -1.64 -9.31
C ARG A 46 -15.88 -2.09 -10.08
N ILE A 47 -14.94 -2.79 -9.43
CA ILE A 47 -13.75 -3.35 -10.09
C ILE A 47 -14.14 -4.36 -11.17
N SER A 48 -15.21 -5.13 -10.96
CA SER A 48 -15.69 -6.10 -11.95
C SER A 48 -16.25 -5.44 -13.23
N GLU A 49 -16.60 -4.15 -13.18
CA GLU A 49 -17.00 -3.36 -14.36
C GLU A 49 -15.79 -2.83 -15.17
N GLU A 50 -14.57 -2.90 -14.61
CA GLU A 50 -13.36 -2.29 -15.18
C GLU A 50 -12.55 -3.17 -16.14
N ASP A 51 -12.99 -4.41 -16.41
CA ASP A 51 -12.34 -5.39 -17.31
C ASP A 51 -10.83 -5.56 -16.97
N ILE A 52 -10.56 -5.87 -15.70
CA ILE A 52 -9.18 -6.03 -15.20
C ILE A 52 -8.65 -7.44 -15.48
N ASP A 53 -7.33 -7.54 -15.70
CA ASP A 53 -6.61 -8.82 -15.84
C ASP A 53 -6.34 -9.49 -14.49
N PHE A 54 -6.15 -8.71 -13.41
CA PHE A 54 -5.92 -9.22 -12.04
C PHE A 54 -6.14 -8.13 -10.97
N LEU A 55 -6.26 -8.58 -9.71
CA LEU A 55 -6.37 -7.75 -8.51
C LEU A 55 -5.16 -7.97 -7.60
N LEU A 56 -4.57 -6.89 -7.08
CA LEU A 56 -3.52 -6.92 -6.06
C LEU A 56 -4.05 -6.45 -4.71
N VAL A 57 -3.65 -7.13 -3.62
CA VAL A 57 -4.02 -6.76 -2.25
C VAL A 57 -2.76 -6.76 -1.37
N PRO A 58 -2.12 -5.59 -1.17
CA PRO A 58 -0.85 -5.46 -0.46
C PRO A 58 -0.97 -5.50 1.07
N GLY A 59 -1.76 -6.43 1.61
CA GLY A 59 -1.82 -6.73 3.05
C GLY A 59 -2.97 -6.11 3.81
N ASP A 60 -3.01 -6.43 5.11
CA ASP A 60 -4.06 -6.08 6.07
C ASP A 60 -5.46 -6.48 5.58
N LEU A 61 -5.56 -7.75 5.21
CA LEU A 61 -6.80 -8.37 4.76
C LEU A 61 -7.81 -8.48 5.93
N THR A 62 -7.31 -8.85 7.11
CA THR A 62 -8.11 -9.07 8.33
C THR A 62 -7.80 -8.03 9.40
N GLN A 63 -8.66 -7.93 10.41
CA GLN A 63 -8.47 -6.95 11.50
C GLN A 63 -7.47 -7.41 12.56
N HIS A 64 -7.46 -8.70 12.93
CA HIS A 64 -6.59 -9.23 13.98
C HIS A 64 -6.04 -10.64 13.69
N GLY A 65 -6.00 -11.04 12.40
CA GLY A 65 -5.45 -12.33 11.99
C GLY A 65 -6.32 -13.52 12.35
N GLU A 66 -7.64 -13.33 12.52
CA GLU A 66 -8.56 -14.42 12.89
C GLU A 66 -8.73 -15.40 11.72
N ALA A 67 -8.54 -16.69 12.00
CA ALA A 67 -8.67 -17.76 11.00
C ALA A 67 -10.01 -17.74 10.24
N ALA A 68 -11.11 -17.41 10.93
CA ALA A 68 -12.42 -17.29 10.32
C ALA A 68 -12.51 -16.16 9.30
N ASN A 69 -11.88 -15.01 9.59
CA ASN A 69 -11.83 -13.85 8.68
C ASN A 69 -10.98 -14.18 7.45
N HIS A 70 -9.82 -14.82 7.62
CA HIS A 70 -9.00 -15.30 6.50
C HIS A 70 -9.75 -16.30 5.61
N ALA A 71 -10.45 -17.27 6.21
CA ALA A 71 -11.24 -18.25 5.46
C ALA A 71 -12.36 -17.57 4.66
N TRP A 72 -13.07 -16.60 5.26
CA TRP A 72 -14.12 -15.85 4.58
C TRP A 72 -13.59 -15.05 3.37
N ILE A 73 -12.46 -14.36 3.53
CA ILE A 73 -11.82 -13.60 2.44
C ILE A 73 -11.38 -14.54 1.32
N ALA A 74 -10.72 -15.64 1.65
CA ALA A 74 -10.27 -16.62 0.66
C ALA A 74 -11.46 -17.19 -0.13
N GLU A 75 -12.55 -17.54 0.55
CA GLU A 75 -13.78 -17.99 -0.11
C GLU A 75 -14.42 -16.91 -0.98
N ARG A 76 -14.39 -15.64 -0.52
CA ARG A 76 -14.94 -14.52 -1.31
C ARG A 76 -14.10 -14.25 -2.56
N PHE A 77 -12.78 -14.24 -2.45
CA PHE A 77 -11.89 -14.02 -3.59
C PHE A 77 -11.92 -15.17 -4.60
N ALA A 78 -12.12 -16.40 -4.15
CA ALA A 78 -12.26 -17.56 -5.05
C ALA A 78 -13.47 -17.49 -6.00
N ARG A 79 -14.43 -16.61 -5.74
CA ARG A 79 -15.64 -16.38 -6.58
C ARG A 79 -15.45 -15.27 -7.62
N LEU A 80 -14.29 -14.57 -7.61
CA LEU A 80 -14.03 -13.50 -8.55
C LEU A 80 -13.67 -14.06 -9.94
N PRO A 81 -14.04 -13.37 -11.02
CA PRO A 81 -13.79 -13.84 -12.39
C PRO A 81 -12.35 -13.60 -12.87
N TYR A 82 -11.51 -12.97 -12.06
CA TYR A 82 -10.12 -12.63 -12.35
C TYR A 82 -9.20 -13.12 -11.23
N PRO A 83 -7.91 -13.37 -11.51
CA PRO A 83 -6.92 -13.72 -10.50
C PRO A 83 -6.75 -12.63 -9.45
N VAL A 84 -6.56 -13.04 -8.20
CA VAL A 84 -6.23 -12.17 -7.07
C VAL A 84 -4.88 -12.59 -6.50
N TYR A 85 -4.05 -11.62 -6.14
CA TYR A 85 -2.76 -11.85 -5.50
C TYR A 85 -2.69 -11.05 -4.20
N VAL A 86 -2.40 -11.73 -3.10
CA VAL A 86 -2.37 -11.15 -1.76
C VAL A 86 -1.02 -11.33 -1.11
N ILE A 87 -0.68 -10.46 -0.18
CA ILE A 87 0.43 -10.63 0.76
C ILE A 87 -0.06 -10.35 2.18
N PRO A 88 0.65 -10.82 3.25
CA PRO A 88 0.26 -10.48 4.61
C PRO A 88 0.63 -9.04 4.96
N GLY A 89 -0.28 -8.35 5.67
CA GLY A 89 0.00 -7.16 6.46
C GLY A 89 0.23 -7.49 7.92
N ASN A 90 0.49 -6.48 8.74
CA ASN A 90 0.78 -6.68 10.16
C ASN A 90 -0.46 -7.09 10.96
N HIS A 91 -1.66 -6.75 10.51
CA HIS A 91 -2.92 -7.20 11.11
C HIS A 91 -3.28 -8.65 10.74
N ASP A 92 -2.71 -9.20 9.68
CA ASP A 92 -2.99 -10.56 9.22
C ASP A 92 -2.26 -11.64 10.03
N ILE A 93 -1.08 -11.30 10.54
CA ILE A 93 -0.18 -12.18 11.31
C ILE A 93 0.35 -11.44 12.54
N PRO A 94 -0.54 -11.03 13.47
CA PRO A 94 -0.17 -10.14 14.57
C PRO A 94 0.61 -10.82 15.69
N VAL A 95 0.82 -12.14 15.62
CA VAL A 95 1.46 -12.96 16.67
C VAL A 95 2.62 -13.77 16.10
N LEU A 96 3.65 -13.97 16.93
CA LEU A 96 4.81 -14.79 16.55
C LEU A 96 4.43 -16.28 16.43
N GLU A 97 3.61 -16.76 17.34
CA GLU A 97 3.09 -18.13 17.37
C GLU A 97 1.56 -18.07 17.34
N ALA A 98 0.93 -18.92 16.52
CA ALA A 98 -0.52 -19.00 16.42
C ALA A 98 -1.18 -19.29 17.76
N ASN A 99 -2.35 -18.70 17.99
CA ASN A 99 -3.16 -18.89 19.19
C ASN A 99 -4.66 -19.02 18.84
N GLU A 100 -5.53 -19.06 19.82
CA GLU A 100 -6.98 -19.21 19.62
C GLU A 100 -7.63 -18.05 18.84
N GLN A 101 -6.99 -16.88 18.78
CA GLN A 101 -7.53 -15.67 18.17
C GLN A 101 -6.91 -15.36 16.81
N SER A 102 -5.60 -15.63 16.65
CA SER A 102 -4.84 -15.16 15.50
C SER A 102 -3.93 -16.25 14.93
N ILE A 103 -3.79 -16.28 13.63
CA ILE A 103 -2.83 -17.13 12.93
C ILE A 103 -1.40 -16.53 12.98
N ALA A 104 -0.40 -17.39 12.79
CA ALA A 104 0.99 -16.98 12.59
C ALA A 104 1.38 -16.97 11.11
N ALA A 105 2.59 -16.48 10.82
CA ALA A 105 3.07 -16.26 9.46
C ALA A 105 3.17 -17.54 8.61
N ASP A 106 3.45 -18.68 9.20
CA ASP A 106 3.55 -19.99 8.53
C ASP A 106 2.20 -20.60 8.16
N GLU A 107 1.10 -20.14 8.79
CA GLU A 107 -0.26 -20.58 8.45
C GLU A 107 -0.88 -19.76 7.30
N PHE A 108 -0.44 -18.51 7.11
CA PHE A 108 -1.00 -17.60 6.09
C PHE A 108 -1.01 -18.20 4.67
N PRO A 109 0.06 -18.83 4.15
CA PRO A 109 0.05 -19.47 2.83
C PRO A 109 -1.02 -20.54 2.67
N GLY A 110 -1.42 -21.20 3.76
CA GLY A 110 -2.45 -22.24 3.76
C GLY A 110 -3.83 -21.72 3.37
N PHE A 111 -4.19 -20.52 3.85
CA PHE A 111 -5.46 -19.84 3.51
C PHE A 111 -5.45 -19.31 2.08
N TYR A 112 -4.30 -18.86 1.58
CA TYR A 112 -4.20 -18.10 0.33
C TYR A 112 -3.46 -18.86 -0.79
N ARG A 113 -3.53 -20.20 -0.80
CA ARG A 113 -2.87 -21.02 -1.83
C ARG A 113 -3.20 -20.57 -3.24
N MET A 114 -4.46 -20.28 -3.56
CA MET A 114 -4.92 -19.86 -4.89
C MET A 114 -4.60 -18.38 -5.21
N PHE A 115 -3.99 -17.64 -4.29
CA PHE A 115 -3.82 -16.19 -4.37
C PHE A 115 -2.34 -15.79 -4.30
N GLY A 116 -1.46 -16.64 -4.84
CA GLY A 116 -0.02 -16.43 -4.94
C GLY A 116 0.82 -17.50 -4.23
N TYR A 117 0.23 -18.39 -3.43
CA TYR A 117 0.97 -19.34 -2.59
C TYR A 117 0.84 -20.81 -3.04
N GLU A 118 0.53 -21.07 -4.32
CA GLU A 118 0.36 -22.44 -4.85
C GLU A 118 1.57 -23.34 -4.63
N ASP A 119 2.77 -22.79 -4.83
CA ASP A 119 4.03 -23.52 -4.86
C ASP A 119 4.94 -23.23 -3.67
N THR A 120 4.43 -22.57 -2.62
CA THR A 120 5.24 -22.19 -1.46
C THR A 120 4.48 -22.32 -0.13
N SER A 121 5.21 -22.67 0.92
CA SER A 121 4.77 -22.55 2.31
C SER A 121 5.36 -21.32 3.01
N ARG A 122 6.14 -20.49 2.30
CA ARG A 122 6.72 -19.27 2.84
C ARG A 122 5.72 -18.12 2.67
N PRO A 123 5.73 -17.12 3.54
CA PRO A 123 4.82 -15.95 3.44
C PRO A 123 5.24 -14.96 2.33
N TYR A 124 5.95 -15.44 1.30
CA TYR A 124 6.36 -14.68 0.11
C TYR A 124 6.46 -15.60 -1.11
N TYR A 125 6.27 -15.03 -2.31
CA TYR A 125 6.16 -15.80 -3.55
C TYR A 125 6.56 -14.99 -4.79
N THR A 126 6.61 -15.69 -5.94
CA THR A 126 6.73 -15.07 -7.26
C THR A 126 5.97 -15.87 -8.30
N HIS A 127 5.26 -15.16 -9.19
CA HIS A 127 4.54 -15.74 -10.33
C HIS A 127 4.77 -14.92 -11.61
N GLU A 128 4.81 -15.60 -12.74
CA GLU A 128 4.56 -14.97 -14.04
C GLU A 128 3.05 -14.84 -14.19
N ILE A 129 2.52 -13.64 -13.92
CA ILE A 129 1.06 -13.37 -13.88
C ILE A 129 0.47 -13.11 -15.26
N LEU A 130 1.28 -12.62 -16.19
CA LEU A 130 1.01 -12.47 -17.61
C LEU A 130 2.31 -12.77 -18.37
N PRO A 131 2.26 -13.06 -19.69
CA PRO A 131 3.47 -13.32 -20.46
C PRO A 131 4.51 -12.21 -20.31
N SER A 132 5.70 -12.54 -19.82
CA SER A 132 6.82 -11.62 -19.52
C SER A 132 6.55 -10.58 -18.42
N VAL A 133 5.49 -10.75 -17.62
CA VAL A 133 5.17 -9.92 -16.46
C VAL A 133 5.24 -10.75 -15.20
N ARG A 134 6.16 -10.43 -14.33
CA ARG A 134 6.37 -11.12 -13.06
C ARG A 134 5.88 -10.30 -11.89
N LEU A 135 5.13 -10.95 -11.01
CA LEU A 135 4.78 -10.43 -9.70
C LEU A 135 5.66 -11.09 -8.63
N ILE A 136 6.13 -10.29 -7.68
CA ILE A 136 6.82 -10.73 -6.47
C ILE A 136 6.04 -10.19 -5.27
N GLY A 137 5.47 -11.08 -4.48
CA GLY A 137 4.83 -10.77 -3.20
C GLY A 137 5.81 -11.01 -2.06
N LEU A 138 6.07 -9.98 -1.25
CA LEU A 138 7.02 -9.99 -0.13
C LEU A 138 6.29 -9.91 1.20
N ASN A 139 6.86 -10.54 2.23
CA ASN A 139 6.44 -10.35 3.60
C ASN A 139 7.38 -9.37 4.31
N SER A 140 6.83 -8.30 4.85
CA SER A 140 7.57 -7.32 5.65
C SER A 140 7.32 -7.45 7.15
N ASN A 141 6.48 -8.41 7.57
CA ASN A 141 6.08 -8.53 8.97
C ASN A 141 7.01 -9.49 9.70
N THR A 142 7.65 -9.02 10.74
CA THR A 142 8.49 -9.80 11.63
C THR A 142 8.37 -9.30 13.06
N PHE A 143 9.05 -9.96 13.98
CA PHE A 143 9.09 -9.58 15.39
C PHE A 143 10.53 -9.33 15.82
N ASP A 144 10.75 -8.29 16.60
CA ASP A 144 12.05 -8.02 17.21
C ASP A 144 12.34 -8.95 18.38
N VAL A 145 13.49 -8.75 19.02
CA VAL A 145 13.94 -9.57 20.14
C VAL A 145 13.05 -9.47 21.41
N ASP A 146 12.27 -8.40 21.49
CA ASP A 146 11.32 -8.15 22.58
C ASP A 146 9.91 -8.66 22.23
N GLY A 147 9.74 -9.28 21.04
CA GLY A 147 8.46 -9.79 20.54
C GLY A 147 7.53 -8.70 20.02
N LYS A 148 8.03 -7.49 19.77
CA LYS A 148 7.28 -6.41 19.16
C LYS A 148 7.29 -6.57 17.64
N GLN A 149 6.13 -6.45 17.02
CA GLN A 149 5.99 -6.48 15.57
C GLN A 149 6.66 -5.26 14.92
N VAL A 150 7.45 -5.50 13.88
CA VAL A 150 8.18 -4.48 13.13
C VAL A 150 8.13 -4.78 11.62
N GLY A 151 8.26 -3.72 10.83
CA GLY A 151 8.38 -3.81 9.37
C GLY A 151 9.81 -4.13 8.96
N ARG A 152 10.15 -5.39 8.67
CA ARG A 152 11.50 -5.77 8.28
C ARG A 152 11.50 -7.06 7.43
N MET A 153 12.38 -7.14 6.46
CA MET A 153 12.67 -8.37 5.72
C MET A 153 13.88 -9.07 6.34
N ASP A 154 13.80 -10.39 6.48
CA ASP A 154 14.93 -11.19 6.90
C ASP A 154 15.94 -11.44 5.76
N GLU A 155 17.18 -11.82 6.11
CA GLU A 155 18.24 -12.06 5.15
C GLU A 155 17.90 -13.20 4.19
N SER A 156 17.18 -14.22 4.64
CA SER A 156 16.79 -15.36 3.80
C SER A 156 15.84 -14.95 2.67
N GLN A 157 14.90 -14.05 2.96
CA GLN A 157 13.99 -13.48 1.98
C GLN A 157 14.71 -12.52 1.02
N LEU A 158 15.63 -11.69 1.52
CA LEU A 158 16.46 -10.80 0.69
C LEU A 158 17.34 -11.62 -0.28
N GLN A 159 17.94 -12.70 0.18
CA GLN A 159 18.72 -13.59 -0.67
C GLN A 159 17.84 -14.29 -1.71
N TRP A 160 16.66 -14.78 -1.31
CA TRP A 160 15.68 -15.35 -2.24
C TRP A 160 15.22 -14.33 -3.29
N LEU A 161 15.00 -13.09 -2.90
CA LEU A 161 14.63 -12.01 -3.82
C LEU A 161 15.72 -11.77 -4.88
N ARG A 162 16.99 -11.67 -4.47
CA ARG A 162 18.14 -11.54 -5.40
C ARG A 162 18.17 -12.69 -6.41
N GLN A 163 17.97 -13.93 -5.96
CA GLN A 163 17.93 -15.12 -6.82
C GLN A 163 16.74 -15.08 -7.77
N THR A 164 15.57 -14.69 -7.27
CA THR A 164 14.34 -14.59 -8.06
C THR A 164 14.48 -13.55 -9.17
N LEU A 165 14.98 -12.36 -8.85
CA LEU A 165 15.23 -11.28 -9.82
C LEU A 165 16.29 -11.68 -10.85
N SER A 166 17.34 -12.39 -10.45
CA SER A 166 18.34 -12.92 -11.37
C SER A 166 17.73 -13.94 -12.35
N LYS A 167 16.87 -14.85 -11.87
CA LYS A 167 16.14 -15.81 -12.71
C LYS A 167 15.17 -15.10 -13.66
N SER A 168 14.42 -14.13 -13.17
CA SER A 168 13.51 -13.29 -13.96
C SER A 168 14.26 -12.59 -15.10
N GLN A 169 15.40 -12.00 -14.79
CA GLN A 169 16.25 -11.37 -15.81
C GLN A 169 16.76 -12.37 -16.84
N ALA A 170 17.18 -13.56 -16.42
CA ALA A 170 17.65 -14.63 -17.32
C ALA A 170 16.52 -15.21 -18.18
N ALA A 171 15.30 -15.28 -17.65
CA ALA A 171 14.10 -15.69 -18.37
C ALA A 171 13.64 -14.66 -19.42
N GLY A 172 14.07 -13.40 -19.26
CA GLY A 172 13.72 -12.32 -20.17
C GLY A 172 12.40 -11.63 -19.83
N ASP A 173 11.96 -11.70 -18.56
CA ASP A 173 10.80 -10.94 -18.11
C ASP A 173 10.98 -9.44 -18.42
N GLU A 174 9.99 -8.83 -19.03
CA GLU A 174 10.02 -7.43 -19.45
C GLU A 174 9.67 -6.49 -18.30
N LEU A 175 8.77 -6.96 -17.42
CA LEU A 175 8.27 -6.21 -16.28
C LEU A 175 8.31 -7.07 -15.01
N VAL A 176 8.80 -6.47 -13.93
CA VAL A 176 8.68 -7.01 -12.57
C VAL A 176 7.90 -6.01 -11.72
N MET A 177 6.83 -6.49 -11.10
CA MET A 177 6.00 -5.77 -10.13
C MET A 177 6.27 -6.35 -8.74
N VAL A 178 6.34 -5.50 -7.73
CA VAL A 178 6.59 -5.93 -6.34
C VAL A 178 5.45 -5.45 -5.45
N MET A 179 4.95 -6.33 -4.58
CA MET A 179 4.08 -5.96 -3.46
C MET A 179 4.81 -6.18 -2.15
N ILE A 180 4.69 -5.24 -1.23
CA ILE A 180 5.14 -5.32 0.15
C ILE A 180 4.24 -4.42 1.01
N HIS A 181 3.92 -4.80 2.24
CA HIS A 181 2.93 -4.05 3.01
C HIS A 181 3.46 -2.72 3.55
N HIS A 182 4.64 -2.71 4.20
CA HIS A 182 5.26 -1.49 4.72
C HIS A 182 5.87 -0.63 3.62
N ASN A 183 5.79 0.70 3.77
CA ASN A 183 6.35 1.65 2.80
C ASN A 183 7.87 1.51 2.67
N VAL A 184 8.37 1.65 1.46
CA VAL A 184 9.82 1.58 1.14
C VAL A 184 10.42 2.95 0.85
N LEU A 185 9.59 3.94 0.48
CA LEU A 185 9.94 5.35 0.36
C LEU A 185 9.13 6.18 1.36
N GLU A 186 9.57 7.39 1.64
CA GLU A 186 8.81 8.32 2.48
C GLU A 186 7.63 8.91 1.70
N HIS A 187 6.44 8.79 2.26
CA HIS A 187 5.18 9.37 1.78
C HIS A 187 4.78 10.61 2.59
N LEU A 188 5.35 10.76 3.78
CA LEU A 188 5.17 11.92 4.66
C LEU A 188 6.53 12.56 4.95
N PRO A 189 6.56 13.88 5.20
CA PRO A 189 7.81 14.57 5.51
C PRO A 189 8.52 13.98 6.72
N ASN A 190 9.78 13.57 6.54
CA ASN A 190 10.63 12.94 7.56
C ASN A 190 10.02 11.67 8.19
N GLN A 191 9.25 10.91 7.43
CA GLN A 191 8.54 9.71 7.89
C GLN A 191 9.50 8.71 8.55
N SER A 192 10.69 8.49 7.99
CA SER A 192 11.68 7.54 8.50
C SER A 192 12.34 7.95 9.82
N THR A 193 12.24 9.23 10.21
CA THR A 193 12.91 9.77 11.40
C THR A 193 11.96 10.19 12.51
N GLN A 194 10.69 10.39 12.20
CA GLN A 194 9.67 10.75 13.19
C GLN A 194 9.01 9.49 13.75
N GLY A 195 8.98 9.34 15.08
CA GLY A 195 8.50 8.14 15.76
C GLY A 195 7.09 7.68 15.37
N MET A 196 6.23 8.61 14.93
CA MET A 196 4.88 8.29 14.47
C MET A 196 4.87 7.76 13.02
N GLY A 197 5.75 8.25 12.16
CA GLY A 197 5.87 7.83 10.75
C GLY A 197 6.70 6.57 10.59
N GLN A 198 7.76 6.44 11.41
CA GLN A 198 8.76 5.38 11.28
C GLN A 198 8.16 3.97 11.33
N ARG A 199 7.12 3.74 12.14
CA ARG A 199 6.45 2.43 12.25
C ARG A 199 5.79 1.94 10.96
N TYR A 200 5.51 2.86 10.02
CA TYR A 200 4.93 2.53 8.72
C TYR A 200 5.98 2.20 7.67
N MET A 201 7.25 2.46 7.97
CA MET A 201 8.37 2.21 7.07
C MET A 201 8.96 0.81 7.26
N LEU A 202 9.44 0.25 6.16
CA LEU A 202 10.30 -0.92 6.22
C LEU A 202 11.67 -0.52 6.81
N GLU A 203 12.09 -1.09 7.95
CA GLU A 203 13.34 -0.73 8.64
C GLU A 203 14.58 -0.87 7.75
N ASN A 204 14.63 -1.90 6.92
CA ASN A 204 15.72 -2.12 5.97
C ASN A 204 15.32 -1.79 4.53
N ALA A 205 14.51 -0.74 4.34
CA ALA A 205 14.08 -0.27 3.03
C ALA A 205 15.26 0.03 2.08
N ALA A 206 16.33 0.64 2.60
CA ALA A 206 17.52 0.97 1.80
C ALA A 206 18.12 -0.27 1.11
N GLU A 207 18.20 -1.39 1.82
CA GLU A 207 18.74 -2.63 1.28
C GLU A 207 17.81 -3.23 0.20
N LEU A 208 16.49 -3.21 0.44
CA LEU A 208 15.51 -3.62 -0.55
C LEU A 208 15.60 -2.75 -1.82
N LEU A 209 15.63 -1.42 -1.67
CA LEU A 209 15.73 -0.48 -2.77
C LEU A 209 17.00 -0.69 -3.60
N ASP A 210 18.14 -0.98 -2.98
CA ASP A 210 19.39 -1.28 -3.68
C ASP A 210 19.26 -2.56 -4.53
N ILE A 211 18.59 -3.59 -4.01
CA ILE A 211 18.30 -4.81 -4.78
C ILE A 211 17.38 -4.46 -5.97
N LEU A 212 16.29 -3.74 -5.74
CA LEU A 212 15.33 -3.40 -6.78
C LEU A 212 15.96 -2.56 -7.90
N ARG A 213 16.81 -1.58 -7.55
CA ARG A 213 17.57 -0.77 -8.52
C ARG A 213 18.52 -1.61 -9.35
N ALA A 214 19.27 -2.54 -8.72
CA ALA A 214 20.22 -3.41 -9.40
C ALA A 214 19.57 -4.26 -10.51
N TYR A 215 18.29 -4.61 -10.35
CA TYR A 215 17.52 -5.39 -11.32
C TYR A 215 16.51 -4.56 -12.12
N ASN A 216 16.58 -3.22 -12.03
CA ASN A 216 15.71 -2.29 -12.76
C ASN A 216 14.20 -2.48 -12.50
N VAL A 217 13.83 -2.86 -11.29
CA VAL A 217 12.43 -2.82 -10.83
C VAL A 217 12.02 -1.37 -10.67
N LYS A 218 10.81 -1.00 -11.14
CA LYS A 218 10.36 0.39 -11.24
C LYS A 218 9.20 0.73 -10.34
N MET A 219 8.48 -0.26 -9.82
CA MET A 219 7.28 -0.04 -9.03
C MET A 219 7.16 -1.04 -7.89
N VAL A 220 6.74 -0.50 -6.76
CA VAL A 220 6.37 -1.23 -5.55
C VAL A 220 4.97 -0.78 -5.16
N PHE A 221 4.10 -1.72 -4.81
CA PHE A 221 2.76 -1.45 -4.30
C PHE A 221 2.75 -1.72 -2.81
N THR A 222 2.33 -0.71 -2.03
CA THR A 222 2.30 -0.76 -0.57
C THR A 222 0.94 -0.37 -0.01
N GLY A 223 0.74 -0.57 1.28
CA GLY A 223 -0.43 -0.16 2.07
C GLY A 223 0.00 0.45 3.39
N HIS A 224 -0.62 -0.01 4.51
CA HIS A 224 -0.23 0.24 5.90
C HIS A 224 -0.40 1.68 6.40
N LEU A 225 -0.01 2.68 5.63
CA LEU A 225 -0.07 4.09 6.03
C LEU A 225 -1.49 4.68 5.95
N HIS A 226 -2.40 3.99 5.26
CA HIS A 226 -3.79 4.39 5.05
C HIS A 226 -3.97 5.74 4.34
N ILE A 227 -3.05 6.09 3.45
CA ILE A 227 -3.15 7.30 2.59
C ILE A 227 -3.03 6.94 1.12
N GLN A 228 -3.55 7.82 0.26
CA GLN A 228 -3.33 7.78 -1.18
C GLN A 228 -2.12 8.64 -1.53
N ASP A 229 -0.99 8.02 -1.88
CA ASP A 229 0.22 8.76 -2.25
C ASP A 229 1.07 7.99 -3.26
N VAL A 230 1.91 8.71 -4.00
CA VAL A 230 2.90 8.18 -4.93
C VAL A 230 4.26 8.81 -4.66
N ALA A 231 5.11 8.10 -3.98
CA ALA A 231 6.50 8.50 -3.77
C ALA A 231 7.39 8.04 -4.93
N TYR A 232 8.38 8.87 -5.30
CA TYR A 232 9.34 8.54 -6.34
C TYR A 232 10.76 8.89 -5.91
N GLN A 233 11.66 7.91 -5.98
CA GLN A 233 13.07 8.14 -5.72
C GLN A 233 13.95 7.21 -6.57
N ASP A 234 14.97 7.78 -7.23
CA ASP A 234 16.02 7.03 -7.94
C ASP A 234 15.49 5.98 -8.94
N GLY A 235 14.38 6.30 -9.61
CA GLY A 235 13.80 5.45 -10.64
C GLY A 235 12.84 4.38 -10.14
N ILE A 236 12.47 4.39 -8.86
CA ILE A 236 11.46 3.53 -8.25
C ILE A 236 10.28 4.38 -7.79
N TYR A 237 9.07 3.94 -8.11
CA TYR A 237 7.81 4.41 -7.53
C TYR A 237 7.40 3.48 -6.39
N ASP A 238 7.09 4.05 -5.24
CA ASP A 238 6.33 3.42 -4.15
C ASP A 238 4.91 3.97 -4.22
N ILE A 239 3.95 3.10 -4.53
CA ILE A 239 2.56 3.48 -4.76
C ILE A 239 1.76 2.92 -3.59
N THR A 240 1.52 3.76 -2.58
CA THR A 240 0.71 3.36 -1.43
C THR A 240 -0.77 3.58 -1.69
N THR A 241 -1.59 2.59 -1.37
CA THR A 241 -3.04 2.66 -1.48
C THR A 241 -3.64 2.74 -0.09
N GLY A 242 -4.52 3.70 0.13
CA GLY A 242 -5.19 3.91 1.41
C GLY A 242 -6.13 2.76 1.79
N SER A 243 -6.53 2.73 3.06
CA SER A 243 -7.36 1.67 3.60
C SER A 243 -8.81 1.76 3.13
N LEU A 244 -9.36 0.61 2.73
CA LEU A 244 -10.76 0.51 2.29
C LEU A 244 -11.76 0.84 3.41
N ILE A 245 -11.38 0.73 4.68
CA ILE A 245 -12.24 0.98 5.84
C ILE A 245 -11.98 2.32 6.54
N SER A 246 -11.10 3.13 5.97
CA SER A 246 -10.81 4.49 6.46
C SER A 246 -11.15 5.52 5.39
N TYR A 247 -11.46 6.75 5.81
CA TYR A 247 -11.61 7.86 4.86
C TYR A 247 -10.36 7.94 3.95
N PRO A 248 -10.49 8.07 2.65
CA PRO A 248 -11.70 8.22 1.83
C PRO A 248 -12.25 6.90 1.24
N HIS A 249 -11.95 5.72 1.80
CA HIS A 249 -12.37 4.38 1.34
C HIS A 249 -11.93 4.08 -0.10
N PRO A 250 -10.63 4.18 -0.41
CA PRO A 250 -10.16 4.18 -1.78
C PRO A 250 -9.89 2.78 -2.31
N PHE A 251 -9.91 2.69 -3.65
CA PHE A 251 -9.23 1.66 -4.42
C PHE A 251 -8.67 2.29 -5.69
N ARG A 252 -7.73 1.62 -6.35
CA ARG A 252 -7.09 2.13 -7.56
C ARG A 252 -7.26 1.19 -8.74
N VAL A 253 -7.44 1.76 -9.92
CA VAL A 253 -7.39 1.04 -11.20
C VAL A 253 -6.20 1.55 -12.00
N PHE A 254 -5.47 0.61 -12.58
CA PHE A 254 -4.26 0.87 -13.33
C PHE A 254 -4.37 0.32 -14.74
N GLN A 255 -3.77 1.07 -15.69
CA GLN A 255 -3.53 0.62 -17.05
C GLN A 255 -2.03 0.68 -17.34
N TYR A 256 -1.39 -0.48 -17.54
CA TYR A 256 -0.02 -0.54 -18.03
C TYR A 256 0.00 -0.66 -19.53
N GLN A 257 0.80 0.18 -20.22
CA GLN A 257 0.86 0.17 -21.67
C GLN A 257 2.26 0.45 -22.20
N THR A 258 2.59 -0.20 -23.30
CA THR A 258 3.78 0.09 -24.10
C THR A 258 3.37 0.89 -25.34
N ASP A 259 3.96 2.08 -25.54
CA ASP A 259 3.69 2.90 -26.71
C ASP A 259 4.44 2.40 -27.97
N ARG A 260 4.16 3.00 -29.12
CA ARG A 260 4.80 2.69 -30.42
C ARG A 260 6.32 2.90 -30.45
N TYR A 261 6.86 3.63 -29.48
CA TYR A 261 8.30 3.89 -29.31
C TYR A 261 8.95 2.97 -28.28
N ASN A 262 8.23 1.93 -27.83
CA ASN A 262 8.66 1.00 -26.80
C ASN A 262 8.94 1.67 -25.44
N ARG A 263 8.21 2.74 -25.13
CA ARG A 263 8.22 3.36 -23.80
C ARG A 263 7.04 2.82 -23.01
N HIS A 264 7.28 2.54 -21.73
CA HIS A 264 6.28 2.00 -20.83
C HIS A 264 5.67 3.10 -19.97
N TRP A 265 4.37 3.00 -19.79
CA TRP A 265 3.57 3.95 -19.02
C TRP A 265 2.64 3.20 -18.07
N LEU A 266 2.48 3.72 -16.85
CA LEU A 266 1.47 3.30 -15.89
C LEU A 266 0.49 4.45 -15.72
N GLN A 267 -0.71 4.29 -16.25
CA GLN A 267 -1.84 5.17 -15.94
C GLN A 267 -2.50 4.67 -14.66
N MET A 268 -2.91 5.59 -13.79
CA MET A 268 -3.53 5.29 -12.51
C MET A 268 -4.74 6.20 -12.30
N GLU A 269 -5.79 5.65 -11.70
CA GLU A 269 -6.98 6.38 -11.27
C GLU A 269 -7.48 5.82 -9.93
N SER A 270 -7.71 6.72 -8.95
CA SER A 270 -8.30 6.39 -7.66
C SER A 270 -9.82 6.51 -7.73
N HIS A 271 -10.49 5.56 -7.10
CA HIS A 271 -11.93 5.50 -6.88
C HIS A 271 -12.21 5.39 -5.39
N HIS A 272 -13.44 5.68 -4.97
CA HIS A 272 -13.83 5.66 -3.55
C HIS A 272 -15.17 4.95 -3.35
N VAL A 273 -15.30 4.24 -2.24
CA VAL A 273 -16.61 3.75 -1.76
C VAL A 273 -17.28 4.87 -0.98
N GLU A 274 -18.28 5.50 -1.57
CA GLU A 274 -18.95 6.66 -0.98
C GLU A 274 -20.11 6.29 -0.07
N SER A 275 -20.71 5.11 -0.29
CA SER A 275 -21.85 4.60 0.47
C SER A 275 -21.86 3.08 0.53
N VAL A 276 -22.37 2.54 1.63
CA VAL A 276 -22.69 1.12 1.79
C VAL A 276 -24.05 0.99 2.52
N PRO A 277 -24.70 -0.17 2.48
CA PRO A 277 -25.97 -0.37 3.20
C PRO A 277 -25.85 0.02 4.68
N GLY A 278 -26.72 0.93 5.14
CA GLY A 278 -26.70 1.48 6.49
C GLY A 278 -25.75 2.67 6.73
N TRP A 279 -24.96 3.05 5.70
CA TRP A 279 -24.05 4.18 5.71
C TRP A 279 -24.12 4.91 4.35
N GLU A 280 -25.26 5.54 4.07
CA GLU A 280 -25.56 6.17 2.77
C GLU A 280 -24.62 7.36 2.45
N ASN A 281 -23.99 7.94 3.47
CA ASN A 281 -23.00 9.00 3.36
C ASN A 281 -21.69 8.59 4.03
N LEU A 282 -21.19 7.38 3.75
CA LEU A 282 -20.03 6.79 4.41
C LEU A 282 -18.80 7.70 4.37
N LYS A 283 -18.45 8.20 3.19
CA LYS A 283 -17.27 9.05 3.00
C LYS A 283 -17.36 10.32 3.87
N GLU A 284 -18.50 11.01 3.92
CA GLU A 284 -18.67 12.22 4.73
C GLU A 284 -18.66 11.90 6.23
N GLN A 285 -19.35 10.83 6.64
CA GLN A 285 -19.40 10.43 8.06
C GLN A 285 -18.01 10.04 8.59
N THR A 286 -17.19 9.35 7.79
CA THR A 286 -15.84 8.98 8.19
C THR A 286 -14.87 10.15 8.14
N ARG A 287 -15.10 11.13 7.26
CA ARG A 287 -14.38 12.40 7.26
C ARG A 287 -14.58 13.15 8.58
N GLU A 288 -15.84 13.29 9.00
CA GLU A 288 -16.17 13.92 10.29
C GLU A 288 -15.57 13.13 11.47
N LEU A 289 -15.72 11.80 11.46
CA LEU A 289 -15.16 10.92 12.50
C LEU A 289 -13.64 11.08 12.62
N MET A 290 -12.92 11.13 11.49
CA MET A 290 -11.47 11.31 11.48
C MET A 290 -11.07 12.71 11.96
N GLY A 291 -11.85 13.72 11.58
CA GLY A 291 -11.69 15.10 12.08
C GLY A 291 -11.84 15.20 13.60
N ASP A 292 -12.89 14.58 14.15
CA ASP A 292 -13.16 14.59 15.59
C ASP A 292 -12.11 13.83 16.40
N ARG A 293 -11.70 12.64 15.92
CA ARG A 293 -10.72 11.79 16.61
C ARG A 293 -9.27 12.23 16.41
N GLY A 294 -8.98 13.03 15.38
CA GLY A 294 -7.66 13.56 15.08
C GLY A 294 -7.19 14.68 16.01
N GLU A 295 -8.08 15.31 16.79
CA GLU A 295 -7.77 16.48 17.61
C GLU A 295 -6.62 16.25 18.59
N SER A 296 -6.69 15.16 19.36
CA SER A 296 -5.65 14.84 20.35
C SER A 296 -4.27 14.60 19.71
N TYR A 297 -4.27 14.04 18.51
CA TYR A 297 -3.08 13.76 17.73
C TYR A 297 -2.45 15.06 17.17
N LEU A 298 -3.29 15.98 16.68
CA LEU A 298 -2.86 17.29 16.24
C LEU A 298 -2.28 18.12 17.38
N LEU A 299 -2.92 18.04 18.55
CA LEU A 299 -2.41 18.70 19.76
C LEU A 299 -1.02 18.17 20.15
N GLN A 300 -0.80 16.86 20.05
CA GLN A 300 0.49 16.23 20.29
C GLN A 300 1.55 16.70 19.29
N LEU A 301 1.23 16.75 18.00
CA LEU A 301 2.15 17.26 16.96
C LEU A 301 2.57 18.71 17.21
N LEU A 302 1.63 19.55 17.61
CA LEU A 302 1.88 20.96 17.87
C LEU A 302 2.71 21.19 19.14
N THR A 303 2.53 20.36 20.17
CA THR A 303 3.19 20.54 21.49
C THR A 303 4.52 19.79 21.63
N GLN A 304 4.79 18.82 20.75
CA GLN A 304 6.05 18.07 20.74
C GLN A 304 7.02 18.60 19.70
N ALA A 305 8.27 18.09 19.73
CA ALA A 305 9.26 18.41 18.71
C ALA A 305 8.75 17.98 17.31
N PRO A 306 9.05 18.76 16.26
CA PRO A 306 9.94 19.91 16.25
C PRO A 306 9.30 21.23 16.68
N LEU A 307 7.95 21.32 16.78
CA LEU A 307 7.22 22.57 16.95
C LEU A 307 7.29 23.13 18.37
N ASN A 308 7.13 22.27 19.39
CA ASN A 308 7.21 22.61 20.81
C ASN A 308 6.37 23.84 21.21
N LEU A 309 5.18 24.02 20.63
CA LEU A 309 4.28 25.14 20.97
C LEU A 309 3.73 24.96 22.39
N SER A 310 3.38 26.08 23.03
CA SER A 310 2.62 26.01 24.27
C SER A 310 1.24 25.39 24.03
N GLU A 311 0.71 24.70 25.02
CA GLU A 311 -0.62 24.07 24.94
C GLU A 311 -1.72 25.07 24.59
N ALA A 312 -1.64 26.29 25.13
CA ALA A 312 -2.58 27.37 24.82
C ALA A 312 -2.54 27.72 23.32
N LYS A 313 -1.33 27.88 22.75
CA LYS A 313 -1.17 28.21 21.33
C LYS A 313 -1.58 27.05 20.42
N ALA A 314 -1.26 25.82 20.81
CA ALA A 314 -1.67 24.63 20.07
C ALA A 314 -3.21 24.52 20.00
N LYS A 315 -3.93 24.74 21.11
CA LYS A 315 -5.39 24.72 21.15
C LYS A 315 -6.04 25.78 20.26
N GLU A 316 -5.38 26.92 20.02
CA GLU A 316 -5.85 27.93 19.07
C GLU A 316 -5.77 27.46 17.62
N LEU A 317 -4.77 26.64 17.27
CA LEU A 317 -4.51 26.18 15.90
C LEU A 317 -5.27 24.91 15.50
N VAL A 318 -5.54 24.04 16.47
CA VAL A 318 -6.20 22.73 16.25
C VAL A 318 -7.49 22.82 15.43
N PRO A 319 -8.43 23.79 15.68
CA PRO A 319 -9.65 23.87 14.87
C PRO A 319 -9.41 24.06 13.37
N SER A 320 -8.34 24.80 12.99
CA SER A 320 -7.96 25.00 11.59
C SER A 320 -7.34 23.77 10.94
N LEU A 321 -6.91 22.79 11.74
CA LEU A 321 -6.32 21.53 11.31
C LEU A 321 -7.31 20.35 11.35
N ARG A 322 -8.59 20.57 11.70
CA ARG A 322 -9.57 19.49 11.88
C ARG A 322 -9.57 18.46 10.75
N TYR A 323 -9.48 18.91 9.50
CA TYR A 323 -9.48 18.03 8.32
C TYR A 323 -8.09 17.85 7.70
N PHE A 324 -7.03 18.16 8.43
CA PHE A 324 -5.66 18.01 7.93
C PHE A 324 -5.36 16.56 7.54
N TRP A 325 -5.60 15.62 8.44
CA TRP A 325 -5.35 14.21 8.16
C TRP A 325 -6.28 13.60 7.12
N THR A 326 -7.51 14.10 7.00
CA THR A 326 -8.39 13.67 5.91
C THR A 326 -7.86 14.12 4.56
N ALA A 327 -7.37 15.34 4.45
CA ALA A 327 -6.77 15.84 3.22
C ALA A 327 -5.48 15.06 2.86
N VAL A 328 -4.62 14.76 3.85
CA VAL A 328 -3.44 13.91 3.63
C VAL A 328 -3.85 12.51 3.19
N ALA A 329 -4.85 11.90 3.83
CA ALA A 329 -5.31 10.55 3.49
C ALA A 329 -5.93 10.46 2.08
N GLU A 330 -6.58 11.53 1.62
CA GLU A 330 -7.20 11.58 0.29
C GLU A 330 -6.17 11.73 -0.85
N GLY A 331 -4.96 12.24 -0.55
CA GLY A 331 -3.91 12.52 -1.54
C GLY A 331 -4.13 13.83 -2.30
N ASP A 332 -3.11 14.27 -3.05
CA ASP A 332 -3.11 15.52 -3.83
C ASP A 332 -3.43 16.78 -3.00
N ALA A 333 -3.19 16.73 -1.69
CA ALA A 333 -3.53 17.81 -0.76
C ALA A 333 -2.67 19.06 -1.00
N VAL A 334 -3.30 20.22 -1.02
CA VAL A 334 -2.63 21.53 -1.05
C VAL A 334 -3.02 22.32 0.18
N PHE A 335 -2.04 22.67 1.01
CA PHE A 335 -2.27 23.39 2.27
C PHE A 335 -1.86 24.86 2.16
N ASN A 336 -2.61 25.71 2.86
CA ASN A 336 -2.29 27.12 3.06
C ASN A 336 -2.65 27.53 4.49
N PHE A 337 -1.65 27.69 5.33
CA PHE A 337 -1.79 28.06 6.74
C PHE A 337 -1.13 29.43 7.01
N SER A 338 -1.42 30.44 6.18
CA SER A 338 -0.83 31.78 6.26
C SER A 338 -0.97 32.45 7.63
N GLU A 339 -1.99 32.09 8.42
CA GLU A 339 -2.24 32.62 9.77
C GLU A 339 -1.44 31.89 10.87
N PHE A 340 -0.72 30.83 10.54
CA PHE A 340 0.06 30.07 11.51
C PHE A 340 1.42 30.74 11.76
N PRO A 341 2.03 30.53 12.96
CA PRO A 341 3.45 30.82 13.18
C PRO A 341 4.30 30.14 12.11
N GLU A 342 5.35 30.82 11.65
CA GLU A 342 6.17 30.37 10.49
C GLU A 342 6.60 28.91 10.57
N ALA A 343 7.16 28.45 11.68
CA ALA A 343 7.59 27.07 11.85
C ALA A 343 6.44 26.05 11.76
N ALA A 344 5.26 26.39 12.31
CA ALA A 344 4.08 25.54 12.23
C ALA A 344 3.50 25.53 10.80
N ARG A 345 3.48 26.69 10.14
CA ARG A 345 3.06 26.79 8.75
C ARG A 345 3.93 25.93 7.84
N GLU A 346 5.24 26.10 7.88
CA GLU A 346 6.19 25.33 7.08
C GLU A 346 6.04 23.83 7.34
N TYR A 347 5.89 23.44 8.60
CA TYR A 347 5.70 22.04 8.99
C TYR A 347 4.44 21.45 8.36
N PHE A 348 3.26 22.06 8.54
CA PHE A 348 1.99 21.52 8.05
C PHE A 348 1.85 21.65 6.52
N GLU A 349 2.37 22.72 5.91
CA GLU A 349 2.37 22.88 4.45
C GLU A 349 3.31 21.90 3.75
N SER A 350 4.34 21.39 4.42
CA SER A 350 5.24 20.38 3.87
C SER A 350 4.58 19.02 3.58
N PHE A 351 3.41 18.75 4.16
CA PHE A 351 2.60 17.56 3.86
C PHE A 351 1.79 17.70 2.57
N GLY A 352 1.77 18.89 1.98
CA GLY A 352 1.06 19.12 0.73
C GLY A 352 1.86 18.64 -0.49
N THR A 353 1.14 18.27 -1.54
CA THR A 353 1.75 17.92 -2.83
C THR A 353 2.06 19.14 -3.66
N THR A 354 3.14 19.10 -4.43
CA THR A 354 3.47 20.10 -5.45
C THR A 354 2.99 19.71 -6.84
N THR A 355 2.64 18.43 -7.02
CA THR A 355 2.17 17.84 -8.29
C THR A 355 1.06 16.85 -7.98
N ALA A 356 -0.12 17.03 -8.56
CA ALA A 356 -1.25 16.12 -8.39
C ALA A 356 -0.99 14.81 -9.14
N ILE A 357 -0.44 13.81 -8.45
CA ILE A 357 -0.10 12.49 -8.98
C ILE A 357 -0.64 11.33 -8.16
N ASP A 358 -1.27 11.62 -7.01
CA ASP A 358 -1.66 10.57 -6.06
C ASP A 358 -2.95 9.87 -6.47
N ASN A 359 -3.87 10.59 -7.11
CA ASN A 359 -5.18 10.04 -7.47
C ASN A 359 -5.36 9.81 -8.96
N ARG A 360 -4.70 10.62 -9.81
CA ARG A 360 -4.77 10.45 -11.26
C ARG A 360 -3.45 10.84 -11.90
N ALA A 361 -2.75 9.85 -12.48
CA ALA A 361 -1.44 10.08 -13.06
C ALA A 361 -1.16 9.20 -14.28
N LEU A 362 -0.20 9.65 -15.09
CA LEU A 362 0.46 8.87 -16.13
C LEU A 362 1.96 8.84 -15.82
N LEU A 363 2.41 7.76 -15.21
CA LEU A 363 3.77 7.61 -14.69
C LEU A 363 4.67 6.96 -15.76
N PRO A 364 5.85 7.55 -16.08
CA PRO A 364 6.81 6.96 -17.00
C PRO A 364 7.56 5.80 -16.34
N MET A 365 7.47 4.60 -16.92
CA MET A 365 8.15 3.38 -16.46
C MET A 365 9.46 3.10 -17.19
N GLY A 366 9.90 3.99 -18.10
CA GLY A 366 11.14 3.88 -18.86
C GLY A 366 10.98 3.19 -20.20
N GLU A 367 12.11 2.75 -20.80
CA GLU A 367 12.12 2.04 -22.09
C GLU A 367 12.21 0.52 -21.86
N GLY A 368 11.58 -0.26 -22.76
CA GLY A 368 11.63 -1.72 -22.75
C GLY A 368 13.03 -2.29 -22.97
N ARG A 369 13.30 -3.45 -22.41
CA ARG A 369 14.64 -4.09 -22.41
C ARG A 369 15.21 -4.43 -23.78
N SER A 370 14.38 -4.54 -24.84
CA SER A 370 14.80 -4.98 -26.18
C SER A 370 15.82 -4.06 -26.87
N HIS A 371 15.82 -2.76 -26.58
CA HIS A 371 16.77 -1.80 -27.19
C HIS A 371 18.16 -1.76 -26.55
N ARG A 372 18.34 -2.28 -25.32
CA ARG A 372 19.68 -2.33 -24.71
C ARG A 372 20.62 -3.39 -25.30
N ARG A 373 20.08 -4.51 -25.85
CA ARG A 373 20.91 -5.55 -26.47
C ARG A 373 21.52 -5.12 -27.80
N GLU A 374 20.80 -4.35 -28.61
CA GLU A 374 21.31 -3.89 -29.92
C GLU A 374 22.40 -2.82 -29.80
N ARG A 375 22.35 -1.95 -28.78
CA ARG A 375 23.39 -0.94 -28.56
C ARG A 375 24.71 -1.50 -28.06
N LEU A 376 24.72 -2.61 -27.32
CA LEU A 376 25.95 -3.26 -26.85
C LEU A 376 26.65 -4.07 -27.94
N VAL A 377 25.93 -4.55 -28.96
CA VAL A 377 26.51 -5.25 -30.12
C VAL A 377 27.08 -4.28 -31.15
N SER A 378 26.52 -3.07 -31.25
CA SER A 378 26.99 -2.03 -32.17
C SER A 378 28.27 -1.28 -31.69
N ALA A 379 28.59 -1.34 -30.40
CA ALA A 379 29.82 -0.72 -29.84
C ALA A 379 31.04 -1.66 -29.83
N ALA A 380 30.88 -2.92 -30.26
CA ALA A 380 31.93 -3.93 -30.32
C ALA A 380 32.36 -4.31 -31.78
N ARG A 381 32.07 -3.43 -32.77
CA ARG A 381 32.58 -3.55 -34.15
C ARG A 381 33.47 -2.39 -34.54
#